data_b12ef2f60f92de678e3d6feaf5457389
#
_entry.id   b12ef2f60f92de678e3d6feaf5457389
#
_cell.length_a   1.000
_cell.length_b   1.000
_cell.length_c   1.000
_cell.angle_alpha   90.00
_cell.angle_beta   90.00
_cell.angle_gamma   90.00
#
_symmetry.space_group_name_H-M   'P 1'
#
loop_
_entity.id
_entity.type
_entity.pdbx_description
1 polymer ?
#
loop_
_entity_poly.entity_id
_entity_poly.type
_entity_poly.pdbx_seq_one_letter_code
_entity_poly.pdbx_strand_id
1 'polypeptide(L)'
;MLLVGRDEGALRQVATAVGQGGGEAGILTADVTHPDAPARIVSTAVARFGGLTTLVNAAGIIGSGSIENTTDQQWDSMLDINARAPFRLMREATPALMQSQGSVINVSSVTGLRSFPGVLAYCVSKSAIDQLTRCAALELAPKGVRVNAVNPGVVISNLHRRGGMDEDKYAAFLEHSKSTHPVGRAGEPQEIADLIYFLASPNAAWITGETISIDGGRHLTCAR
;
A
#
# COMPACT_ATOMS: atom_id res chain seq x y z
N MET A 1 -16.03 0.86 7.33
CA MET A 1 -14.79 1.43 6.73
C MET A 1 -15.10 2.38 5.59
N LEU A 2 -14.19 3.32 5.24
CA LEU A 2 -14.26 4.12 4.02
C LEU A 2 -13.34 3.52 2.95
N LEU A 3 -13.89 3.18 1.79
CA LEU A 3 -13.17 2.69 0.61
C LEU A 3 -12.92 3.87 -0.34
N VAL A 4 -11.68 4.07 -0.74
CA VAL A 4 -11.28 5.21 -1.57
C VAL A 4 -10.54 4.73 -2.80
N GLY A 5 -10.89 5.26 -3.97
CA GLY A 5 -10.25 4.94 -5.24
C GLY A 5 -10.89 5.71 -6.39
N ARG A 6 -10.38 5.50 -7.61
CA ARG A 6 -10.86 6.18 -8.81
C ARG A 6 -11.99 5.44 -9.53
N ASP A 7 -12.09 4.13 -9.32
CA ASP A 7 -13.07 3.26 -9.96
C ASP A 7 -14.23 2.99 -9.00
N GLU A 8 -15.34 3.70 -9.21
CA GLU A 8 -16.53 3.58 -8.37
C GLU A 8 -17.15 2.19 -8.46
N GLY A 9 -17.11 1.54 -9.63
CA GLY A 9 -17.64 0.19 -9.81
C GLY A 9 -16.88 -0.83 -8.93
N ALA A 10 -15.55 -0.77 -8.93
CA ALA A 10 -14.72 -1.61 -8.07
C ALA A 10 -14.96 -1.31 -6.58
N LEU A 11 -15.11 -0.03 -6.21
CA LEU A 11 -15.43 0.34 -4.81
C LEU A 11 -16.78 -0.24 -4.37
N ARG A 12 -17.81 -0.19 -5.22
CA ARG A 12 -19.13 -0.77 -4.93
C ARG A 12 -19.08 -2.29 -4.76
N GLN A 13 -18.30 -2.99 -5.58
CA GLN A 13 -18.11 -4.45 -5.44
C GLN A 13 -17.50 -4.80 -4.07
N VAL A 14 -16.44 -4.08 -3.67
CA VAL A 14 -15.81 -4.29 -2.36
C VAL A 14 -16.77 -3.92 -1.23
N ALA A 15 -17.51 -2.81 -1.33
CA ALA A 15 -18.49 -2.42 -0.32
C ALA A 15 -19.58 -3.48 -0.14
N THR A 16 -20.05 -4.09 -1.24
CA THR A 16 -21.01 -5.19 -1.19
C THR A 16 -20.44 -6.40 -0.45
N ALA A 17 -19.19 -6.80 -0.76
CA ALA A 17 -18.53 -7.91 -0.09
C ALA A 17 -18.35 -7.64 1.43
N VAL A 18 -18.00 -6.42 1.82
CA VAL A 18 -17.93 -6.01 3.24
C VAL A 18 -19.29 -6.14 3.92
N GLY A 19 -20.38 -5.69 3.25
CA GLY A 19 -21.74 -5.81 3.79
C GLY A 19 -22.18 -7.27 3.93
N GLN A 20 -21.85 -8.14 2.99
CA GLN A 20 -22.11 -9.58 3.08
C GLN A 20 -21.38 -10.24 4.26
N GLY A 21 -20.21 -9.73 4.62
CA GLY A 21 -19.45 -10.13 5.80
C GLY A 21 -19.94 -9.50 7.12
N GLY A 22 -21.06 -8.77 7.11
CA GLY A 22 -21.62 -8.10 8.30
C GLY A 22 -20.95 -6.77 8.66
N GLY A 23 -20.07 -6.25 7.80
CA GLY A 23 -19.41 -4.96 8.03
C GLY A 23 -20.16 -3.79 7.36
N GLU A 24 -19.78 -2.57 7.72
CA GLU A 24 -20.27 -1.34 7.07
C GLU A 24 -19.15 -0.72 6.22
N ALA A 25 -19.45 -0.40 4.96
CA ALA A 25 -18.55 0.32 4.06
C ALA A 25 -19.20 1.57 3.47
N GLY A 26 -18.46 2.66 3.44
CA GLY A 26 -18.71 3.83 2.62
C GLY A 26 -17.78 3.84 1.43
N ILE A 27 -18.16 4.48 0.34
CA ILE A 27 -17.29 4.70 -0.82
C ILE A 27 -17.07 6.19 -1.05
N LEU A 28 -15.86 6.54 -1.49
CA LEU A 28 -15.50 7.89 -1.93
C LEU A 28 -14.64 7.79 -3.18
N THR A 29 -15.20 8.22 -4.31
CA THR A 29 -14.42 8.32 -5.56
C THR A 29 -13.48 9.52 -5.48
N ALA A 30 -12.17 9.26 -5.45
CA ALA A 30 -11.15 10.29 -5.37
C ALA A 30 -9.83 9.81 -6.00
N ASP A 31 -9.10 10.75 -6.58
CA ASP A 31 -7.68 10.59 -6.90
C ASP A 31 -6.86 11.08 -5.69
N VAL A 32 -6.08 10.21 -5.11
CA VAL A 32 -5.27 10.51 -3.90
C VAL A 32 -4.18 11.55 -4.14
N THR A 33 -3.84 11.82 -5.39
CA THR A 33 -2.86 12.86 -5.78
C THR A 33 -3.44 14.26 -5.79
N HIS A 34 -4.78 14.39 -5.87
CA HIS A 34 -5.41 15.71 -5.87
C HIS A 34 -5.13 16.44 -4.56
N PRO A 35 -4.79 17.74 -4.59
CA PRO A 35 -4.45 18.51 -3.40
C PRO A 35 -5.46 18.41 -2.25
N ASP A 36 -6.74 18.41 -2.54
CA ASP A 36 -7.84 18.37 -1.58
C ASP A 36 -8.22 16.97 -1.12
N ALA A 37 -7.70 15.92 -1.78
CA ALA A 37 -8.09 14.55 -1.50
C ALA A 37 -7.84 14.13 -0.03
N PRO A 38 -6.70 14.43 0.58
CA PRO A 38 -6.45 14.05 1.97
C PRO A 38 -7.51 14.58 2.93
N ALA A 39 -7.82 15.88 2.85
CA ALA A 39 -8.82 16.51 3.73
C ALA A 39 -10.22 15.92 3.51
N ARG A 40 -10.63 15.74 2.24
CA ARG A 40 -11.92 15.13 1.90
C ARG A 40 -12.03 13.69 2.41
N ILE A 41 -10.97 12.89 2.25
CA ILE A 41 -10.96 11.48 2.67
C ILE A 41 -11.09 11.37 4.19
N VAL A 42 -10.26 12.11 4.92
CA VAL A 42 -10.26 12.05 6.38
C VAL A 42 -11.56 12.61 6.97
N SER A 43 -12.01 13.78 6.50
CA SER A 43 -13.27 14.37 6.99
C SER A 43 -14.49 13.49 6.68
N THR A 44 -14.55 12.85 5.51
CA THR A 44 -15.62 11.92 5.16
C THR A 44 -15.60 10.69 6.07
N ALA A 45 -14.42 10.12 6.36
CA ALA A 45 -14.31 8.98 7.26
C ALA A 45 -14.76 9.33 8.68
N VAL A 46 -14.30 10.46 9.22
CA VAL A 46 -14.66 10.93 10.56
C VAL A 46 -16.15 11.26 10.65
N ALA A 47 -16.71 11.98 9.68
CA ALA A 47 -18.12 12.33 9.68
C ALA A 47 -19.04 11.11 9.59
N ARG A 48 -18.64 10.09 8.81
CA ARG A 48 -19.49 8.91 8.59
C ARG A 48 -19.39 7.87 9.71
N PHE A 49 -18.22 7.69 10.29
CA PHE A 49 -17.95 6.59 11.23
C PHE A 49 -17.59 7.08 12.65
N GLY A 50 -17.67 8.38 12.90
CA GLY A 50 -17.41 8.97 14.21
C GLY A 50 -15.93 9.07 14.59
N GLY A 51 -15.00 8.66 13.73
CA GLY A 51 -13.57 8.68 13.99
C GLY A 51 -12.75 7.91 12.96
N LEU A 52 -11.44 7.84 13.20
CA LEU A 52 -10.49 7.10 12.36
C LEU A 52 -9.51 6.33 13.24
N THR A 53 -9.58 5.01 13.23
CA THR A 53 -8.71 4.14 14.02
C THR A 53 -7.56 3.54 13.20
N THR A 54 -7.76 3.43 11.88
CA THR A 54 -6.77 2.82 10.99
C THR A 54 -6.75 3.51 9.64
N LEU A 55 -5.55 3.86 9.17
CA LEU A 55 -5.30 4.31 7.80
C LEU A 55 -4.49 3.24 7.07
N VAL A 56 -5.02 2.72 5.95
CA VAL A 56 -4.27 1.82 5.05
C VAL A 56 -3.97 2.55 3.74
N ASN A 57 -2.70 2.80 3.48
CA ASN A 57 -2.21 3.38 2.23
C ASN A 57 -1.90 2.27 1.24
N ALA A 58 -2.91 1.83 0.47
CA ALA A 58 -2.81 0.77 -0.53
C ALA A 58 -2.85 1.26 -2.00
N ALA A 59 -3.14 2.54 -2.23
CA ALA A 59 -3.07 3.12 -3.56
C ALA A 59 -1.63 3.12 -4.08
N GLY A 60 -1.44 2.68 -5.33
CA GLY A 60 -0.11 2.63 -5.91
C GLY A 60 -0.14 2.27 -7.39
N ILE A 61 0.95 2.59 -8.06
CA ILE A 61 1.22 2.23 -9.46
C ILE A 61 2.60 1.59 -9.59
N ILE A 62 2.79 0.86 -10.67
CA ILE A 62 4.10 0.38 -11.14
C ILE A 62 4.29 0.81 -12.59
N GLY A 63 5.53 1.03 -12.99
CA GLY A 63 5.91 1.34 -14.36
C GLY A 63 7.31 0.82 -14.65
N SER A 64 7.57 0.51 -15.90
CA SER A 64 8.89 0.09 -16.38
C SER A 64 9.75 1.30 -16.71
N GLY A 65 11.05 1.21 -16.44
CA GLY A 65 12.06 2.22 -16.77
C GLY A 65 13.39 1.95 -16.09
N SER A 66 14.48 2.30 -16.79
CA SER A 66 15.85 2.26 -16.29
C SER A 66 16.34 3.68 -16.01
N ILE A 67 17.59 3.82 -15.53
CA ILE A 67 18.23 5.13 -15.35
C ILE A 67 18.34 5.91 -16.66
N GLU A 68 18.42 5.21 -17.79
CA GLU A 68 18.62 5.83 -19.10
C GLU A 68 17.33 6.30 -19.77
N ASN A 69 16.18 5.68 -19.44
CA ASN A 69 14.93 5.91 -20.18
C ASN A 69 13.71 6.24 -19.32
N THR A 70 13.87 6.33 -18.00
CA THR A 70 12.78 6.85 -17.14
C THR A 70 12.66 8.36 -17.36
N THR A 71 11.50 8.82 -17.82
CA THR A 71 11.24 10.25 -18.02
C THR A 71 10.90 10.93 -16.70
N ASP A 72 11.11 12.25 -16.62
CA ASP A 72 10.73 13.08 -15.46
C ASP A 72 9.25 12.89 -15.11
N GLN A 73 8.37 12.85 -16.12
CA GLN A 73 6.94 12.63 -15.92
C GLN A 73 6.63 11.26 -15.28
N GLN A 74 7.31 10.21 -15.70
CA GLN A 74 7.17 8.87 -15.11
C GLN A 74 7.66 8.86 -13.67
N TRP A 75 8.80 9.49 -13.43
CA TRP A 75 9.38 9.67 -12.10
C TRP A 75 8.44 10.43 -11.16
N ASP A 76 7.98 11.60 -11.57
CA ASP A 76 7.10 12.44 -10.76
C ASP A 76 5.78 11.76 -10.45
N SER A 77 5.15 11.13 -11.44
CA SER A 77 3.90 10.38 -11.24
C SER A 77 4.07 9.22 -10.25
N MET A 78 5.20 8.51 -10.32
CA MET A 78 5.50 7.39 -9.43
C MET A 78 5.66 7.88 -7.98
N LEU A 79 6.40 8.95 -7.76
CA LEU A 79 6.60 9.53 -6.44
C LEU A 79 5.33 10.19 -5.89
N ASP A 80 4.55 10.85 -6.75
CA ASP A 80 3.30 11.46 -6.34
C ASP A 80 2.31 10.45 -5.75
N ILE A 81 2.09 9.36 -6.48
CA ILE A 81 1.10 8.36 -6.07
C ILE A 81 1.66 7.49 -4.94
N ASN A 82 2.87 6.96 -5.10
CA ASN A 82 3.40 5.95 -4.19
C ASN A 82 4.00 6.53 -2.90
N ALA A 83 4.44 7.81 -2.89
CA ALA A 83 5.12 8.40 -1.74
C ALA A 83 4.43 9.67 -1.23
N ARG A 84 4.17 10.68 -2.09
CA ARG A 84 3.59 11.95 -1.66
C ARG A 84 2.15 11.82 -1.18
N ALA A 85 1.32 11.02 -1.86
CA ALA A 85 -0.06 10.81 -1.45
C ALA A 85 -0.17 10.15 -0.06
N PRO A 86 0.53 9.03 0.24
CA PRO A 86 0.60 8.47 1.58
C PRO A 86 1.08 9.48 2.65
N PHE A 87 2.13 10.25 2.36
CA PHE A 87 2.60 11.29 3.27
C PHE A 87 1.50 12.31 3.61
N ARG A 88 0.79 12.81 2.58
CA ARG A 88 -0.29 13.78 2.77
C ARG A 88 -1.46 13.20 3.56
N LEU A 89 -1.86 11.96 3.24
CA LEU A 89 -2.93 11.26 3.96
C LEU A 89 -2.55 11.01 5.42
N MET A 90 -1.34 10.56 5.71
CA MET A 90 -0.85 10.37 7.07
C MET A 90 -0.86 11.67 7.85
N ARG A 91 -0.34 12.77 7.27
CA ARG A 91 -0.34 14.08 7.90
C ARG A 91 -1.73 14.56 8.26
N GLU A 92 -2.69 14.43 7.34
CA GLU A 92 -4.08 14.82 7.55
C GLU A 92 -4.80 13.93 8.58
N ALA A 93 -4.54 12.63 8.55
CA ALA A 93 -5.16 11.67 9.44
C ALA A 93 -4.60 11.70 10.88
N THR A 94 -3.41 12.26 11.08
CA THR A 94 -2.70 12.26 12.38
C THR A 94 -3.57 12.71 13.56
N PRO A 95 -4.32 13.84 13.52
CA PRO A 95 -5.13 14.26 14.66
C PRO A 95 -6.18 13.23 15.07
N ALA A 96 -6.88 12.63 14.10
CA ALA A 96 -7.91 11.63 14.37
C ALA A 96 -7.29 10.31 14.87
N LEU A 97 -6.15 9.89 14.30
CA LEU A 97 -5.42 8.71 14.75
C LEU A 97 -4.87 8.87 16.18
N MET A 98 -4.43 10.06 16.56
CA MET A 98 -4.01 10.34 17.94
C MET A 98 -5.16 10.21 18.94
N GLN A 99 -6.36 10.68 18.58
CA GLN A 99 -7.53 10.56 19.43
C GLN A 99 -7.93 9.09 19.70
N SER A 100 -7.77 8.24 18.68
CA SER A 100 -8.11 6.82 18.75
C SER A 100 -6.98 5.92 19.21
N GLN A 101 -5.76 6.45 19.39
CA GLN A 101 -4.53 5.66 19.55
C GLN A 101 -4.37 4.61 18.44
N GLY A 102 -4.60 5.04 17.22
CA GLY A 102 -4.79 4.21 16.05
C GLY A 102 -3.52 3.71 15.39
N SER A 103 -3.65 3.28 14.14
CA SER A 103 -2.52 2.76 13.37
C SER A 103 -2.54 3.17 11.91
N VAL A 104 -1.34 3.21 11.31
CA VAL A 104 -1.15 3.37 9.87
C VAL A 104 -0.43 2.14 9.33
N ILE A 105 -0.94 1.58 8.21
CA ILE A 105 -0.28 0.52 7.48
C ILE A 105 -0.04 0.97 6.04
N ASN A 106 1.23 1.04 5.66
CA ASN A 106 1.64 1.40 4.31
C ASN A 106 1.88 0.12 3.48
N VAL A 107 1.32 0.05 2.28
CA VAL A 107 1.63 -1.03 1.33
C VAL A 107 2.84 -0.64 0.50
N SER A 108 4.00 -1.13 0.92
CA SER A 108 5.27 -1.00 0.21
C SER A 108 5.45 -2.11 -0.83
N SER A 109 6.62 -2.71 -0.91
CA SER A 109 6.98 -3.81 -1.81
C SER A 109 8.33 -4.40 -1.40
N VAL A 110 8.60 -5.63 -1.82
CA VAL A 110 9.96 -6.19 -1.81
C VAL A 110 10.97 -5.29 -2.52
N THR A 111 10.51 -4.47 -3.46
CA THR A 111 11.35 -3.49 -4.18
C THR A 111 11.78 -2.30 -3.32
N GLY A 112 11.17 -2.07 -2.17
CA GLY A 112 11.64 -1.12 -1.16
C GLY A 112 12.87 -1.62 -0.41
N LEU A 113 13.02 -2.94 -0.31
CA LEU A 113 14.13 -3.61 0.37
C LEU A 113 15.26 -4.00 -0.59
N ARG A 114 14.94 -4.27 -1.84
CA ARG A 114 15.86 -4.74 -2.88
C ARG A 114 15.62 -4.04 -4.21
N SER A 115 16.71 -3.83 -4.94
CA SER A 115 16.64 -3.23 -6.28
C SER A 115 16.41 -4.30 -7.35
N PHE A 116 15.59 -3.95 -8.34
CA PHE A 116 15.35 -4.77 -9.52
C PHE A 116 15.55 -3.94 -10.78
N PRO A 117 16.22 -4.47 -11.82
CA PRO A 117 16.40 -3.75 -13.08
C PRO A 117 15.06 -3.50 -13.77
N GLY A 118 14.95 -2.41 -14.50
CA GLY A 118 13.78 -2.09 -15.32
C GLY A 118 12.57 -1.51 -14.56
N VAL A 119 12.69 -1.24 -13.26
CA VAL A 119 11.62 -0.63 -12.44
C VAL A 119 12.18 0.43 -11.46
N LEU A 120 13.11 1.26 -11.96
CA LEU A 120 13.88 2.20 -11.15
C LEU A 120 13.01 3.12 -10.28
N ALA A 121 12.09 3.88 -10.88
CA ALA A 121 11.26 4.83 -10.14
C ALA A 121 10.35 4.14 -9.13
N TYR A 122 9.88 2.94 -9.44
CA TYR A 122 9.09 2.12 -8.51
C TYR A 122 9.90 1.71 -7.29
N CYS A 123 11.12 1.17 -7.47
CA CYS A 123 12.01 0.81 -6.37
C CYS A 123 12.25 2.02 -5.45
N VAL A 124 12.59 3.18 -6.04
CA VAL A 124 12.83 4.41 -5.26
C VAL A 124 11.58 4.83 -4.48
N SER A 125 10.41 4.81 -5.12
CA SER A 125 9.16 5.19 -4.46
C SER A 125 8.80 4.28 -3.27
N LYS A 126 9.10 2.97 -3.39
CA LYS A 126 8.82 2.01 -2.30
C LYS A 126 9.85 2.08 -1.18
N SER A 127 11.12 2.35 -1.50
CA SER A 127 12.13 2.68 -0.48
C SER A 127 11.78 3.97 0.28
N ALA A 128 11.20 4.97 -0.41
CA ALA A 128 10.72 6.20 0.23
C ALA A 128 9.57 5.91 1.22
N ILE A 129 8.63 5.01 0.89
CA ILE A 129 7.57 4.57 1.80
C ILE A 129 8.12 3.84 3.01
N ASP A 130 9.10 2.97 2.85
CA ASP A 130 9.73 2.27 3.96
C ASP A 130 10.41 3.24 4.92
N GLN A 131 11.11 4.25 4.39
CA GLN A 131 11.72 5.27 5.23
C GLN A 131 10.69 6.21 5.86
N LEU A 132 9.65 6.61 5.13
CA LEU A 132 8.53 7.39 5.67
C LEU A 132 7.85 6.66 6.84
N THR A 133 7.66 5.35 6.72
CA THR A 133 7.10 4.50 7.78
C THR A 133 7.93 4.59 9.05
N ARG A 134 9.25 4.44 8.96
CA ARG A 134 10.17 4.51 10.11
C ARG A 134 10.19 5.89 10.77
N CYS A 135 10.28 6.96 9.96
CA CYS A 135 10.27 8.33 10.47
C CYS A 135 8.95 8.64 11.20
N ALA A 136 7.82 8.35 10.55
CA ALA A 136 6.50 8.60 11.13
C ALA A 136 6.24 7.75 12.39
N ALA A 137 6.71 6.51 12.42
CA ALA A 137 6.61 5.67 13.61
C ALA A 137 7.33 6.28 14.80
N LEU A 138 8.56 6.78 14.61
CA LEU A 138 9.35 7.43 15.65
C LEU A 138 8.67 8.68 16.19
N GLU A 139 8.06 9.50 15.31
CA GLU A 139 7.40 10.75 15.66
C GLU A 139 6.02 10.56 16.31
N LEU A 140 5.30 9.48 15.94
CA LEU A 140 3.91 9.27 16.35
C LEU A 140 3.75 8.25 17.49
N ALA A 141 4.72 7.37 17.74
CA ALA A 141 4.66 6.41 18.83
C ALA A 141 4.46 7.08 20.21
N PRO A 142 5.15 8.21 20.56
CA PRO A 142 4.89 8.91 21.82
C PRO A 142 3.46 9.47 21.93
N LYS A 143 2.74 9.55 20.81
CA LYS A 143 1.35 10.03 20.70
C LYS A 143 0.33 8.89 20.63
N GLY A 144 0.78 7.66 20.85
CA GLY A 144 -0.04 6.46 20.85
C GLY A 144 -0.40 5.90 19.46
N VAL A 145 0.21 6.41 18.37
CA VAL A 145 -0.08 5.94 17.01
C VAL A 145 1.06 5.04 16.51
N ARG A 146 0.70 3.84 16.04
CA ARG A 146 1.65 2.90 15.42
C ARG A 146 1.67 3.09 13.90
N VAL A 147 2.86 2.96 13.29
CA VAL A 147 3.03 3.06 11.84
C VAL A 147 3.90 1.92 11.37
N ASN A 148 3.39 1.08 10.48
CA ASN A 148 4.10 -0.06 9.91
C ASN A 148 3.91 -0.14 8.40
N ALA A 149 4.73 -0.91 7.72
CA ALA A 149 4.58 -1.23 6.32
C ALA A 149 4.60 -2.74 6.09
N VAL A 150 3.89 -3.17 5.05
CA VAL A 150 4.02 -4.52 4.49
C VAL A 150 4.77 -4.44 3.17
N ASN A 151 5.67 -5.39 2.91
CA ASN A 151 6.50 -5.46 1.70
C ASN A 151 6.15 -6.74 0.92
N PRO A 152 5.07 -6.72 0.12
CA PRO A 152 4.70 -7.87 -0.70
C PRO A 152 5.74 -8.20 -1.77
N GLY A 153 5.86 -9.48 -2.09
CA GLY A 153 6.46 -9.96 -3.33
C GLY A 153 5.48 -9.81 -4.50
N VAL A 154 5.54 -10.75 -5.45
CA VAL A 154 4.54 -10.81 -6.52
C VAL A 154 3.22 -11.32 -5.96
N VAL A 155 2.16 -10.53 -6.13
CA VAL A 155 0.79 -10.84 -5.70
C VAL A 155 -0.14 -10.84 -6.90
N ILE A 156 -1.05 -11.79 -6.97
CA ILE A 156 -2.05 -11.88 -8.03
C ILE A 156 -3.00 -10.68 -7.92
N SER A 157 -2.83 -9.69 -8.80
CA SER A 157 -3.58 -8.43 -8.76
C SER A 157 -3.58 -7.73 -10.12
N ASN A 158 -4.30 -6.63 -10.22
CA ASN A 158 -4.32 -5.81 -11.45
C ASN A 158 -3.15 -4.81 -11.55
N LEU A 159 -2.22 -4.78 -10.60
CA LEU A 159 -1.15 -3.78 -10.56
C LEU A 159 -0.28 -3.82 -11.83
N HIS A 160 0.22 -5.00 -12.20
CA HIS A 160 1.09 -5.17 -13.37
C HIS A 160 0.33 -4.95 -14.69
N ARG A 161 -0.93 -5.40 -14.79
CA ARG A 161 -1.80 -5.14 -15.94
C ARG A 161 -2.02 -3.64 -16.14
N ARG A 162 -2.34 -2.92 -15.07
CA ARG A 162 -2.47 -1.45 -15.09
C ARG A 162 -1.15 -0.74 -15.38
N GLY A 163 -0.01 -1.37 -15.10
CA GLY A 163 1.33 -0.93 -15.47
C GLY A 163 1.71 -1.22 -16.93
N GLY A 164 0.76 -1.73 -17.75
CA GLY A 164 0.97 -1.97 -19.19
C GLY A 164 1.39 -3.40 -19.55
N MET A 165 1.34 -4.35 -18.62
CA MET A 165 1.64 -5.75 -18.91
C MET A 165 0.42 -6.42 -19.54
N ASP A 166 0.57 -6.99 -20.74
CA ASP A 166 -0.47 -7.79 -21.40
C ASP A 166 -0.67 -9.15 -20.69
N GLU A 167 -1.77 -9.84 -21.03
CA GLU A 167 -2.17 -11.08 -20.34
C GLU A 167 -1.16 -12.22 -20.52
N ASP A 168 -0.55 -12.37 -21.70
CA ASP A 168 0.43 -13.41 -21.96
C ASP A 168 1.70 -13.18 -21.13
N LYS A 169 2.19 -11.93 -21.11
CA LYS A 169 3.32 -11.55 -20.26
C LYS A 169 2.98 -11.69 -18.79
N TYR A 170 1.76 -11.35 -18.38
CA TYR A 170 1.34 -11.49 -16.99
C TYR A 170 1.29 -12.96 -16.57
N ALA A 171 0.76 -13.86 -17.42
CA ALA A 171 0.77 -15.29 -17.16
C ALA A 171 2.19 -15.85 -17.03
N ALA A 172 3.09 -15.49 -17.96
CA ALA A 172 4.50 -15.85 -17.90
C ALA A 172 5.21 -15.30 -16.65
N PHE A 173 4.88 -14.08 -16.23
CA PHE A 173 5.41 -13.45 -15.02
C PHE A 173 4.97 -14.19 -13.75
N LEU A 174 3.70 -14.62 -13.65
CA LEU A 174 3.22 -15.43 -12.54
C LEU A 174 3.89 -16.81 -12.53
N GLU A 175 4.08 -17.45 -13.69
CA GLU A 175 4.80 -18.73 -13.79
C GLU A 175 6.25 -18.57 -13.35
N HIS A 176 6.93 -17.53 -13.80
CA HIS A 176 8.29 -17.20 -13.35
C HIS A 176 8.38 -16.98 -11.83
N SER A 177 7.33 -16.47 -11.22
CA SER A 177 7.28 -16.25 -9.76
C SER A 177 7.48 -17.54 -8.97
N LYS A 178 7.11 -18.69 -9.50
CA LYS A 178 7.32 -20.00 -8.87
C LYS A 178 8.80 -20.30 -8.63
N SER A 179 9.67 -19.86 -9.52
CA SER A 179 11.13 -20.08 -9.39
C SER A 179 11.82 -19.00 -8.55
N THR A 180 11.22 -17.81 -8.45
CA THR A 180 11.86 -16.67 -7.79
C THR A 180 11.40 -16.43 -6.35
N HIS A 181 10.31 -17.07 -5.94
CA HIS A 181 9.80 -17.05 -4.58
C HIS A 181 10.04 -18.44 -3.95
N PRO A 182 10.83 -18.57 -2.88
CA PRO A 182 11.09 -19.86 -2.23
C PRO A 182 9.86 -20.67 -1.85
N VAL A 183 8.73 -20.01 -1.57
CA VAL A 183 7.44 -20.67 -1.32
C VAL A 183 6.85 -21.33 -2.57
N GLY A 184 7.40 -21.06 -3.77
CA GLY A 184 7.04 -21.72 -5.03
C GLY A 184 5.79 -21.17 -5.71
N ARG A 185 5.31 -20.00 -5.36
CA ARG A 185 4.14 -19.35 -5.99
C ARG A 185 4.12 -17.83 -5.78
N ALA A 186 3.30 -17.13 -6.55
CA ALA A 186 2.87 -15.79 -6.22
C ALA A 186 1.95 -15.79 -4.97
N GLY A 187 1.87 -14.67 -4.28
CA GLY A 187 0.97 -14.47 -3.15
C GLY A 187 -0.46 -14.15 -3.59
N GLU A 188 -1.41 -14.38 -2.69
CA GLU A 188 -2.80 -13.98 -2.87
C GLU A 188 -3.09 -12.65 -2.14
N PRO A 189 -4.00 -11.81 -2.64
CA PRO A 189 -4.37 -10.56 -1.98
C PRO A 189 -4.82 -10.74 -0.52
N GLN A 190 -5.48 -11.87 -0.23
CA GLN A 190 -5.94 -12.18 1.13
C GLN A 190 -4.77 -12.33 2.12
N GLU A 191 -3.66 -12.93 1.70
CA GLU A 191 -2.49 -13.09 2.57
C GLU A 191 -1.93 -11.72 3.00
N ILE A 192 -1.95 -10.74 2.10
CA ILE A 192 -1.54 -9.37 2.41
C ILE A 192 -2.55 -8.69 3.34
N ALA A 193 -3.85 -8.88 3.08
CA ALA A 193 -4.91 -8.33 3.90
C ALA A 193 -4.89 -8.87 5.34
N ASP A 194 -4.58 -10.15 5.53
CA ASP A 194 -4.49 -10.78 6.84
C ASP A 194 -3.35 -10.17 7.68
N LEU A 195 -2.19 -9.91 7.06
CA LEU A 195 -1.09 -9.23 7.75
C LEU A 195 -1.44 -7.77 8.06
N ILE A 196 -2.08 -7.05 7.14
CA ILE A 196 -2.56 -5.68 7.38
C ILE A 196 -3.55 -5.66 8.54
N TYR A 197 -4.49 -6.60 8.57
CA TYR A 197 -5.47 -6.72 9.65
C TYR A 197 -4.80 -6.99 10.99
N PHE A 198 -3.84 -7.92 11.05
CA PHE A 198 -3.05 -8.17 12.25
C PHE A 198 -2.34 -6.90 12.74
N LEU A 199 -1.62 -6.22 11.85
CA LEU A 199 -0.88 -4.98 12.19
C LEU A 199 -1.81 -3.84 12.63
N ALA A 200 -3.03 -3.79 12.11
CA ALA A 200 -4.06 -2.82 12.52
C ALA A 200 -4.66 -3.14 13.90
N SER A 201 -4.62 -4.40 14.31
CA SER A 201 -5.28 -4.89 15.51
C SER A 201 -4.49 -4.58 16.81
N PRO A 202 -5.14 -4.67 18.00
CA PRO A 202 -4.47 -4.59 19.30
C PRO A 202 -3.40 -5.67 19.51
N ASN A 203 -3.46 -6.80 18.78
CA ASN A 203 -2.48 -7.88 18.89
C ASN A 203 -1.07 -7.45 18.42
N ALA A 204 -0.99 -6.36 17.65
CA ALA A 204 0.27 -5.75 17.19
C ALA A 204 0.66 -4.51 18.01
N ALA A 205 0.20 -4.37 19.25
CA ALA A 205 0.39 -3.17 20.08
C ALA A 205 1.89 -2.84 20.33
N TRP A 206 2.78 -3.82 20.25
CA TRP A 206 4.24 -3.65 20.45
C TRP A 206 5.02 -3.58 19.13
N ILE A 207 4.33 -3.42 17.98
CA ILE A 207 4.94 -3.37 16.65
C ILE A 207 4.73 -1.98 16.05
N THR A 208 5.82 -1.23 15.87
CA THR A 208 5.82 0.06 15.18
C THR A 208 7.17 0.31 14.51
N GLY A 209 7.18 0.97 13.36
CA GLY A 209 8.38 1.27 12.57
C GLY A 209 8.87 0.12 11.71
N GLU A 210 8.16 -1.01 11.69
CA GLU A 210 8.54 -2.18 10.95
C GLU A 210 8.12 -2.13 9.48
N THR A 211 8.97 -2.71 8.62
CA THR A 211 8.70 -2.96 7.20
C THR A 211 8.76 -4.46 6.98
N ILE A 212 7.60 -5.12 7.03
CA ILE A 212 7.49 -6.57 7.15
C ILE A 212 7.38 -7.21 5.78
N SER A 213 8.37 -8.06 5.43
CA SER A 213 8.33 -8.84 4.20
C SER A 213 7.23 -9.89 4.24
N ILE A 214 6.37 -9.85 3.23
CA ILE A 214 5.36 -10.88 2.93
C ILE A 214 5.48 -11.23 1.45
N ASP A 215 6.56 -11.89 1.10
CA ASP A 215 7.04 -12.03 -0.27
C ASP A 215 7.46 -13.46 -0.63
N GLY A 216 7.01 -14.44 0.13
CA GLY A 216 7.36 -15.84 -0.08
C GLY A 216 8.87 -16.12 -0.04
N GLY A 217 9.64 -15.29 0.66
CA GLY A 217 11.10 -15.39 0.77
C GLY A 217 11.85 -14.74 -0.40
N ARG A 218 11.17 -13.98 -1.27
CA ARG A 218 11.78 -13.34 -2.45
C ARG A 218 12.97 -12.45 -2.11
N HIS A 219 12.90 -11.71 -0.99
CA HIS A 219 13.98 -10.81 -0.57
C HIS A 219 15.27 -11.56 -0.17
N LEU A 220 15.19 -12.84 0.16
CA LEU A 220 16.33 -13.67 0.55
C LEU A 220 17.08 -14.28 -0.64
N THR A 221 16.46 -14.29 -1.83
CA THR A 221 17.02 -14.98 -3.00
C THR A 221 17.87 -14.06 -3.85
N CYS A 222 18.85 -14.65 -4.57
CA CYS A 222 19.56 -14.02 -5.68
C CYS A 222 18.89 -14.31 -7.04
N ALA A 223 17.75 -15.03 -7.07
CA ALA A 223 17.02 -15.34 -8.29
C ALA A 223 16.51 -14.06 -8.95
N ARG A 224 16.75 -13.96 -10.26
CA ARG A 224 16.41 -12.79 -11.10
C ARG A 224 15.20 -13.07 -11.97
#